data_9c662037c0f6fa596015a86616473fcb
#
_entry.id   9c662037c0f6fa596015a86616473fcb
#
_cell.length_a   1.000
_cell.length_b   1.000
_cell.length_c   1.000
_cell.angle_alpha   90.00
_cell.angle_beta   90.00
_cell.angle_gamma   90.00
#
_symmetry.space_group_name_H-M   'P 1'
#
loop_
_entity.id
_entity.type
_entity.pdbx_description
1 polymer ?
#
loop_
_entity_poly.entity_id
_entity_poly.type
_entity_poly.pdbx_seq_one_letter_code
_entity_poly.pdbx_strand_id
1 'polypeptide(L)'
;MLKVLIVEDDLMMADFMEELLVDHGYEVSGIARTVDAAVALARHSKPNLIILDMRLADGGLGTEVAAQLLPLGRPGILYATGNMSQVSLTSADGDACLAKPYRADDLLRSLEIVAGIVATGKAQPPFPRGFQLLHPAAVKSQAVGL
;
A
#
# COMPACT_ATOMS: atom_id res chain seq x y z
N MET A 1 13.77 12.96 0.17
CA MET A 1 13.00 12.29 1.23
C MET A 1 11.64 11.87 0.68
N LEU A 2 11.35 10.61 0.78
CA LEU A 2 10.05 10.10 0.28
C LEU A 2 8.94 10.41 1.29
N LYS A 3 7.80 10.78 0.74
CA LYS A 3 6.62 11.15 1.52
C LYS A 3 5.64 9.99 1.53
N VAL A 4 5.21 9.57 2.71
CA VAL A 4 4.33 8.42 2.90
C VAL A 4 3.02 8.85 3.54
N LEU A 5 1.90 8.44 2.97
CA LEU A 5 0.59 8.58 3.58
C LEU A 5 0.24 7.25 4.26
N ILE A 6 -0.21 7.31 5.50
CA ILE A 6 -0.66 6.13 6.24
C ILE A 6 -2.18 6.11 6.24
N VAL A 7 -2.78 5.02 5.76
CA VAL A 7 -4.22 4.83 5.77
C VAL A 7 -4.51 3.60 6.64
N GLU A 8 -4.89 3.85 7.88
CA GLU A 8 -5.04 2.82 8.91
C GLU A 8 -6.07 3.29 9.93
N ASP A 9 -7.09 2.48 10.21
CA ASP A 9 -8.14 2.85 11.14
C ASP A 9 -7.78 2.61 12.61
N ASP A 10 -6.79 1.75 12.89
CA ASP A 10 -6.30 1.53 14.24
C ASP A 10 -5.25 2.60 14.56
N LEU A 11 -5.60 3.55 15.41
CA LEU A 11 -4.72 4.69 15.71
C LEU A 11 -3.43 4.30 16.37
N MET A 12 -3.43 3.25 17.20
CA MET A 12 -2.19 2.78 17.84
C MET A 12 -1.23 2.23 16.79
N MET A 13 -1.76 1.49 15.83
CA MET A 13 -0.95 0.96 14.74
C MET A 13 -0.45 2.08 13.84
N ALA A 14 -1.29 3.06 13.53
CA ALA A 14 -0.89 4.21 12.72
C ALA A 14 0.21 5.02 13.38
N ASP A 15 0.10 5.24 14.69
CA ASP A 15 1.13 5.98 15.44
C ASP A 15 2.45 5.21 15.46
N PHE A 16 2.40 3.90 15.62
CA PHE A 16 3.59 3.06 15.55
C PHE A 16 4.27 3.16 14.17
N MET A 17 3.47 3.09 13.11
CA MET A 17 3.99 3.22 11.75
C MET A 17 4.64 4.59 11.53
N GLU A 18 3.97 5.65 11.99
CA GLU A 18 4.49 7.01 11.83
C GLU A 18 5.86 7.16 12.48
N GLU A 19 5.97 6.73 13.73
CA GLU A 19 7.22 6.81 14.46
C GLU A 19 8.32 6.02 13.76
N LEU A 20 8.00 4.80 13.34
CA LEU A 20 8.95 3.95 12.64
C LEU A 20 9.46 4.58 11.35
N LEU A 21 8.54 5.14 10.56
CA LEU A 21 8.89 5.73 9.27
C LEU A 21 9.72 7.01 9.43
N VAL A 22 9.34 7.86 10.35
CA VAL A 22 10.09 9.09 10.62
C VAL A 22 11.51 8.76 11.08
N ASP A 23 11.65 7.75 11.95
CA ASP A 23 12.97 7.33 12.44
C ASP A 23 13.86 6.79 11.32
N HIS A 24 13.27 6.35 10.22
CA HIS A 24 14.02 5.78 9.10
C HIS A 24 14.09 6.70 7.88
N GLY A 25 13.85 7.99 8.08
CA GLY A 25 14.10 8.99 7.05
C GLY A 25 12.95 9.27 6.09
N TYR A 26 11.76 8.75 6.37
CA TYR A 26 10.58 9.10 5.58
C TYR A 26 9.89 10.31 6.16
N GLU A 27 9.19 11.04 5.29
CA GLU A 27 8.27 12.09 5.73
C GLU A 27 6.87 11.49 5.73
N VAL A 28 6.14 11.62 6.84
CA VAL A 28 4.76 11.14 6.90
C VAL A 28 3.83 12.32 6.62
N SER A 29 3.08 12.24 5.53
CA SER A 29 2.22 13.35 5.12
C SER A 29 0.92 13.41 5.89
N GLY A 30 0.53 12.33 6.57
CA GLY A 30 -0.67 12.30 7.39
C GLY A 30 -1.12 10.88 7.65
N ILE A 31 -2.15 10.78 8.48
CA ILE A 31 -2.81 9.52 8.82
C ILE A 31 -4.30 9.69 8.50
N ALA A 32 -4.83 8.79 7.68
CA ALA A 32 -6.25 8.80 7.33
C ALA A 32 -6.89 7.51 7.82
N ARG A 33 -8.15 7.58 8.23
CA ARG A 33 -8.89 6.44 8.76
C ARG A 33 -10.03 6.00 7.85
N THR A 34 -10.40 6.82 6.88
CA THR A 34 -11.53 6.57 5.97
C THR A 34 -11.10 6.78 4.53
N VAL A 35 -11.91 6.28 3.61
CA VAL A 35 -11.66 6.47 2.17
C VAL A 35 -11.60 7.95 1.82
N ASP A 36 -12.60 8.72 2.25
CA ASP A 36 -12.67 10.14 1.91
C ASP A 36 -11.50 10.93 2.47
N ALA A 37 -11.11 10.68 3.71
CA ALA A 37 -9.97 11.35 4.31
C ALA A 37 -8.67 10.98 3.58
N ALA A 38 -8.51 9.71 3.23
CA ALA A 38 -7.32 9.24 2.53
C ALA A 38 -7.19 9.91 1.15
N VAL A 39 -8.27 9.96 0.40
CA VAL A 39 -8.28 10.57 -0.93
C VAL A 39 -7.99 12.07 -0.83
N ALA A 40 -8.60 12.76 0.12
CA ALA A 40 -8.37 14.19 0.32
C ALA A 40 -6.91 14.48 0.67
N LEU A 41 -6.34 13.71 1.60
CA LEU A 41 -4.94 13.87 1.99
C LEU A 41 -4.00 13.55 0.84
N ALA A 42 -4.28 12.51 0.07
CA ALA A 42 -3.44 12.14 -1.07
C ALA A 42 -3.45 13.22 -2.13
N ARG A 43 -4.60 13.80 -2.42
CA ARG A 43 -4.70 14.89 -3.41
C ARG A 43 -3.96 16.14 -2.95
N HIS A 44 -4.02 16.43 -1.67
CA HIS A 44 -3.39 17.63 -1.11
C HIS A 44 -1.88 17.47 -0.98
N SER A 45 -1.42 16.37 -0.40
CA SER A 45 -0.01 16.18 -0.07
C SER A 45 0.80 15.51 -1.17
N LYS A 46 0.16 14.84 -2.10
CA LYS A 46 0.80 14.11 -3.21
C LYS A 46 1.92 13.19 -2.71
N PRO A 47 1.59 12.19 -1.90
CA PRO A 47 2.60 11.29 -1.36
C PRO A 47 3.25 10.46 -2.46
N ASN A 48 4.48 10.03 -2.22
CA ASN A 48 5.18 9.13 -3.12
C ASN A 48 4.72 7.67 -2.90
N LEU A 49 4.35 7.36 -1.65
CA LEU A 49 3.99 6.01 -1.23
C LEU A 49 2.78 6.08 -0.31
N ILE A 50 1.96 5.03 -0.33
CA ILE A 50 0.84 4.88 0.59
C ILE A 50 0.90 3.50 1.22
N ILE A 51 0.81 3.43 2.56
CA ILE A 51 0.55 2.19 3.26
C ILE A 51 -0.96 2.15 3.50
N LEU A 52 -1.62 1.11 3.01
CA LEU A 52 -3.06 1.11 2.87
C LEU A 52 -3.68 -0.14 3.50
N ASP A 53 -4.46 0.05 4.56
CA ASP A 53 -5.22 -1.04 5.15
C ASP A 53 -6.39 -1.39 4.22
N MET A 54 -6.82 -2.64 4.24
CA MET A 54 -7.91 -3.08 3.38
C MET A 54 -9.27 -2.60 3.89
N ARG A 55 -9.49 -2.64 5.21
CA ARG A 55 -10.77 -2.23 5.82
C ARG A 55 -10.59 -0.98 6.64
N LEU A 56 -11.43 0.00 6.38
CA LEU A 56 -11.32 1.32 6.99
C LEU A 56 -12.49 1.60 7.94
N ALA A 57 -12.37 2.68 8.74
CA ALA A 57 -13.25 2.97 9.86
C ALA A 57 -14.72 3.14 9.48
N ASP A 58 -14.99 3.65 8.28
CA ASP A 58 -16.35 3.91 7.83
C ASP A 58 -16.96 2.75 7.05
N GLY A 59 -16.32 1.59 7.06
CA GLY A 59 -16.75 0.44 6.28
C GLY A 59 -16.23 0.45 4.86
N GLY A 60 -15.49 1.48 4.46
CA GLY A 60 -14.89 1.55 3.15
C GLY A 60 -13.70 0.61 3.02
N LEU A 61 -13.26 0.40 1.79
CA LEU A 61 -12.14 -0.49 1.49
C LEU A 61 -10.95 0.28 0.94
N GLY A 62 -9.75 -0.22 1.25
CA GLY A 62 -8.51 0.38 0.74
C GLY A 62 -8.48 0.44 -0.78
N THR A 63 -9.05 -0.56 -1.46
CA THR A 63 -9.11 -0.55 -2.92
C THR A 63 -9.90 0.62 -3.49
N GLU A 64 -10.85 1.15 -2.73
CA GLU A 64 -11.59 2.34 -3.15
C GLU A 64 -10.70 3.58 -3.16
N VAL A 65 -9.75 3.66 -2.23
CA VAL A 65 -8.77 4.75 -2.21
C VAL A 65 -7.93 4.69 -3.48
N ALA A 66 -7.38 3.51 -3.79
CA ALA A 66 -6.54 3.32 -4.96
C ALA A 66 -7.30 3.68 -6.25
N ALA A 67 -8.55 3.23 -6.38
CA ALA A 67 -9.36 3.49 -7.57
C ALA A 67 -9.57 5.00 -7.81
N GLN A 68 -9.76 5.77 -6.74
CA GLN A 68 -9.97 7.21 -6.88
C GLN A 68 -8.69 7.98 -7.19
N LEU A 69 -7.53 7.39 -6.92
CA LEU A 69 -6.26 8.05 -7.18
C LEU A 69 -5.70 7.75 -8.59
N LEU A 70 -6.23 6.75 -9.28
CA LEU A 70 -5.77 6.40 -10.62
C LEU A 70 -5.69 7.59 -11.59
N PRO A 71 -6.72 8.44 -11.70
CA PRO A 71 -6.67 9.56 -12.64
C PRO A 71 -5.60 10.59 -12.30
N LEU A 72 -5.05 10.54 -11.10
CA LEU A 72 -4.07 11.52 -10.62
C LEU A 72 -2.64 11.00 -10.69
N GLY A 73 -2.42 9.84 -11.31
CA GLY A 73 -1.10 9.23 -11.31
C GLY A 73 -0.80 8.65 -9.94
N ARG A 74 -1.36 7.51 -9.68
CA ARG A 74 -1.31 6.81 -8.40
C ARG A 74 0.12 6.67 -7.85
N PRO A 75 0.33 6.92 -6.55
CA PRO A 75 1.62 6.66 -5.90
C PRO A 75 1.88 5.16 -5.76
N GLY A 76 3.04 4.79 -5.25
CA GLY A 76 3.34 3.40 -4.89
C GLY A 76 2.45 2.97 -3.73
N ILE A 77 1.82 1.82 -3.84
CA ILE A 77 0.86 1.35 -2.85
C ILE A 77 1.27 0.02 -2.27
N LEU A 78 1.41 -0.01 -0.94
CA LEU A 78 1.64 -1.22 -0.16
C LEU A 78 0.41 -1.47 0.70
N TYR A 79 -0.30 -2.56 0.45
CA TYR A 79 -1.40 -2.97 1.33
C TYR A 79 -0.85 -3.69 2.55
N ALA A 80 -1.43 -3.43 3.71
CA ALA A 80 -1.15 -4.19 4.93
C ALA A 80 -2.47 -4.81 5.39
N THR A 81 -2.59 -6.13 5.35
CA THR A 81 -3.89 -6.78 5.58
C THR A 81 -3.75 -8.05 6.41
N GLY A 82 -4.76 -8.30 7.24
CA GLY A 82 -4.82 -9.51 8.07
C GLY A 82 -5.40 -10.71 7.35
N ASN A 83 -5.98 -10.53 6.17
CA ASN A 83 -6.71 -11.59 5.48
C ASN A 83 -6.27 -11.79 4.04
N MET A 84 -4.97 -12.02 3.84
CA MET A 84 -4.43 -12.15 2.49
C MET A 84 -5.06 -13.28 1.69
N SER A 85 -5.40 -14.37 2.34
CA SER A 85 -5.99 -15.52 1.65
C SER A 85 -7.39 -15.25 1.11
N GLN A 86 -8.06 -14.21 1.60
CA GLN A 86 -9.40 -13.84 1.20
C GLN A 86 -9.45 -12.61 0.29
N VAL A 87 -8.28 -12.10 -0.05
CA VAL A 87 -8.19 -10.86 -0.81
C VAL A 87 -7.70 -11.17 -2.22
N SER A 88 -8.45 -10.72 -3.21
CA SER A 88 -8.07 -10.88 -4.62
C SER A 88 -7.58 -9.54 -5.16
N LEU A 89 -6.37 -9.16 -4.77
CA LEU A 89 -5.75 -7.94 -5.27
C LEU A 89 -4.94 -8.22 -6.53
N THR A 90 -4.95 -7.26 -7.44
CA THR A 90 -4.15 -7.32 -8.67
C THR A 90 -3.28 -6.06 -8.77
N SER A 91 -2.43 -6.00 -9.77
CA SER A 91 -1.59 -4.83 -10.00
C SER A 91 -2.40 -3.58 -10.35
N ALA A 92 -3.68 -3.73 -10.68
CA ALA A 92 -4.57 -2.58 -10.85
C ALA A 92 -4.90 -1.92 -9.51
N ASP A 93 -4.79 -2.65 -8.41
CA ASP A 93 -5.11 -2.15 -7.07
C ASP A 93 -3.91 -1.53 -6.36
N GLY A 94 -2.71 -2.00 -6.67
CA GLY A 94 -1.50 -1.53 -5.99
C GLY A 94 -0.28 -2.30 -6.45
N ASP A 95 0.81 -2.19 -5.68
CA ASP A 95 2.09 -2.77 -6.07
C ASP A 95 2.42 -4.05 -5.30
N ALA A 96 2.10 -4.08 -4.03
CA ALA A 96 2.42 -5.22 -3.17
C ALA A 96 1.51 -5.26 -1.96
N CYS A 97 1.53 -6.37 -1.25
CA CYS A 97 0.86 -6.46 0.04
C CYS A 97 1.72 -7.21 1.05
N LEU A 98 1.52 -6.87 2.32
CA LEU A 98 2.23 -7.45 3.45
C LEU A 98 1.19 -7.98 4.45
N ALA A 99 1.32 -9.25 4.84
CA ALA A 99 0.38 -9.88 5.76
C ALA A 99 0.59 -9.41 7.19
N LYS A 100 -0.51 -9.14 7.91
CA LYS A 100 -0.49 -8.91 9.35
C LYS A 100 -0.56 -10.25 10.08
N PRO A 101 0.09 -10.40 11.22
CA PRO A 101 1.00 -9.44 11.84
C PRO A 101 2.35 -9.44 11.13
N TYR A 102 3.00 -8.30 11.10
CA TYR A 102 4.33 -8.17 10.50
C TYR A 102 5.29 -7.54 11.49
N ARG A 103 6.59 -7.70 11.23
CA ARG A 103 7.63 -7.07 12.04
C ARG A 103 7.95 -5.71 11.47
N ALA A 104 8.49 -4.83 12.32
CA ALA A 104 8.89 -3.49 11.88
C ALA A 104 9.85 -3.55 10.68
N ASP A 105 10.84 -4.46 10.74
CA ASP A 105 11.81 -4.63 9.66
C ASP A 105 11.14 -5.03 8.35
N ASP A 106 10.14 -5.89 8.43
CA ASP A 106 9.43 -6.37 7.25
C ASP A 106 8.60 -5.25 6.60
N LEU A 107 8.00 -4.39 7.41
CA LEU A 107 7.29 -3.23 6.89
C LEU A 107 8.25 -2.28 6.17
N LEU A 108 9.39 -1.97 6.81
CA LEU A 108 10.38 -1.08 6.21
C LEU A 108 10.94 -1.65 4.91
N ARG A 109 11.25 -2.95 4.91
CA ARG A 109 11.79 -3.59 3.71
C ARG A 109 10.72 -3.62 2.59
N SER A 110 9.47 -3.92 2.93
CA SER A 110 8.38 -3.93 1.97
C SER A 110 8.20 -2.55 1.31
N LEU A 111 8.29 -1.50 2.12
CA LEU A 111 8.16 -0.14 1.61
C LEU A 111 9.33 0.23 0.69
N GLU A 112 10.55 -0.20 1.03
CA GLU A 112 11.71 -0.02 0.15
C GLU A 112 11.49 -0.70 -1.20
N ILE A 113 10.94 -1.91 -1.20
CA ILE A 113 10.67 -2.64 -2.43
C ILE A 113 9.67 -1.87 -3.29
N VAL A 114 8.59 -1.37 -2.69
CA VAL A 114 7.59 -0.59 -3.43
C VAL A 114 8.21 0.71 -3.97
N ALA A 115 9.03 1.38 -3.18
CA ALA A 115 9.74 2.58 -3.65
C ALA A 115 10.62 2.26 -4.85
N GLY A 116 11.28 1.10 -4.84
CA GLY A 116 12.09 0.63 -5.96
C GLY A 116 11.26 0.35 -7.21
N ILE A 117 10.08 -0.21 -7.05
CA ILE A 117 9.16 -0.44 -8.17
C ILE A 117 8.76 0.89 -8.80
N VAL A 118 8.43 1.89 -8.00
CA VAL A 118 8.06 3.21 -8.50
C VAL A 118 9.23 3.85 -9.26
N ALA A 119 10.44 3.72 -8.73
CA ALA A 119 11.62 4.36 -9.31
C ALA A 119 12.15 3.64 -10.54
N THR A 120 12.11 2.30 -10.58
CA THR A 120 12.79 1.52 -11.61
C THR A 120 11.90 0.53 -12.36
N GLY A 121 10.68 0.30 -11.90
CA GLY A 121 9.78 -0.71 -12.45
C GLY A 121 10.10 -2.13 -12.00
N LYS A 122 11.08 -2.31 -11.12
CA LYS A 122 11.51 -3.64 -10.69
C LYS A 122 11.50 -3.79 -9.19
N ALA A 123 11.06 -4.96 -8.72
CA ALA A 123 11.09 -5.34 -7.32
C ALA A 123 12.41 -6.07 -7.04
N GLN A 124 13.16 -5.59 -6.07
CA GLN A 124 14.47 -6.16 -5.74
C GLN A 124 14.36 -7.06 -4.51
N PRO A 125 14.72 -8.36 -4.65
CA PRO A 125 14.77 -9.24 -3.48
C PRO A 125 15.91 -8.80 -2.54
N PRO A 126 15.93 -9.31 -1.29
CA PRO A 126 15.05 -10.36 -0.75
C PRO A 126 13.69 -9.80 -0.33
N PHE A 127 12.67 -10.67 -0.38
CA PHE A 127 11.32 -10.30 0.02
C PHE A 127 11.04 -10.81 1.43
N PRO A 128 10.42 -9.98 2.30
CA PRO A 128 10.06 -10.42 3.64
C PRO A 128 9.03 -11.55 3.62
N ARG A 129 8.97 -12.30 4.71
CA ARG A 129 7.90 -13.26 4.90
C ARG A 129 6.57 -12.52 4.94
N GLY A 130 5.56 -13.04 4.25
CA GLY A 130 4.26 -12.41 4.17
C GLY A 130 4.14 -11.30 3.12
N PHE A 131 5.21 -11.03 2.41
CA PHE A 131 5.20 -10.05 1.32
C PHE A 131 4.82 -10.73 0.02
N GLN A 132 3.95 -10.09 -0.76
CA GLN A 132 3.57 -10.57 -2.08
C GLN A 132 3.49 -9.39 -3.05
N LEU A 133 4.09 -9.57 -4.21
CA LEU A 133 3.90 -8.63 -5.31
C LEU A 133 2.51 -8.85 -5.90
N LEU A 134 1.86 -7.77 -6.30
CA LEU A 134 0.58 -7.87 -6.99
C LEU A 134 0.82 -8.01 -8.48
N HIS A 135 0.13 -8.95 -9.09
CA HIS A 135 0.28 -9.29 -10.50
C HIS A 135 -0.96 -8.89 -11.29
N PRO A 136 -0.85 -8.75 -12.61
CA PRO A 136 -2.02 -8.46 -13.43
C PRO A 136 -3.10 -9.52 -13.23
N ALA A 137 -4.36 -9.10 -13.38
CA ALA A 137 -5.48 -10.03 -13.28
C ALA A 137 -5.31 -11.14 -14.30
N ALA A 138 -5.69 -12.36 -13.93
CA ALA A 138 -5.62 -13.49 -14.84
C ALA A 138 -6.55 -13.24 -16.04
N VAL A 139 -6.04 -13.55 -17.22
CA VAL A 139 -6.84 -13.44 -18.43
C VAL A 139 -7.38 -14.82 -18.77
N LYS A 140 -8.71 -15.01 -18.55
CA LYS A 140 -9.31 -16.30 -18.75
C LYS A 140 -9.10 -16.83 -20.11
N SER A 141 -9.15 -16.03 -21.01
CA SER A 141 -9.17 -16.55 -22.29
C SER A 141 -7.92 -16.89 -22.85
N GLN A 142 -7.07 -16.68 -22.22
CA GLN A 142 -5.99 -16.94 -22.72
C GLN A 142 -5.96 -17.96 -23.15
N ALA A 143 -6.65 -18.06 -22.73
CA ALA A 143 -6.75 -18.88 -23.08
C ALA A 143 -6.96 -18.95 -24.35
N VAL A 144 -7.02 -18.91 -24.65
CA VAL A 144 -7.25 -19.04 -25.61
C VAL A 144 -6.59 -19.24 -26.43
N GLY A 145 -6.10 -19.29 -26.33
CA GLY A 145 -5.48 -19.60 -26.99
C GLY A 145 -5.51 -19.93 -27.61
N LEU A 146 -5.71 -19.85 -27.63
CA LEU A 146 -5.68 -20.20 -28.22
C LEU A 146 -5.40 -20.58 -28.75
#